data_3b4b6d33023be792f9b2da84ee418b6a
#
_entry.id   3b4b6d33023be792f9b2da84ee418b6a
#
_cell.length_a   1.000
_cell.length_b   1.000
_cell.length_c   1.000
_cell.angle_alpha   90.00
_cell.angle_beta   90.00
_cell.angle_gamma   90.00
#
_symmetry.space_group_name_H-M   'P 1'
#
loop_
_entity.id
_entity.type
_entity.pdbx_description
1 polymer ?
#
loop_
_entity_poly.entity_id
_entity_poly.type
_entity_poly.pdbx_seq_one_letter_code
_entity_poly.pdbx_strand_id
1 'polypeptide(L)'
;MGKEYGLVDPDPVETPGDEWDEIDVSDTEADRIARERDREFDQFRERLTDADQFKVEQSVFDDATLAALYKLVQDGHVEAFGGPLSTGKEANVYLALGPDETSVAVKVYRINASNFRQMREYLEGDPRFEGLGGKKKDIVLAWVKKEAANLDRARKAGVRVPRPIATERNVLVMEYIGTDEKRAPRLGEVHVENPETAHEVVREYMRRLYDAGLIHGDLSEYNIVFHEGQLVVIDLGQAVTVHHPNSRAFLERDCANVSRYFGRQGVDTDEDALLKYLTEDSTDSA
;
A
#
# COMPACT_ATOMS: atom_id res chain seq x y z
N MET A 1 20.46 -17.52 6.52
CA MET A 1 20.36 -16.30 5.74
C MET A 1 19.05 -15.62 6.08
N GLY A 2 18.99 -14.31 6.08
CA GLY A 2 17.75 -13.57 6.34
C GLY A 2 17.25 -13.50 7.78
N LYS A 3 17.94 -14.11 8.75
CA LYS A 3 17.46 -14.15 10.15
C LYS A 3 17.53 -12.81 10.88
N GLU A 4 18.32 -11.87 10.40
CA GLU A 4 18.55 -10.58 11.08
C GLU A 4 17.43 -9.57 10.78
N TYR A 5 16.81 -9.63 9.57
CA TYR A 5 15.71 -8.75 9.16
C TYR A 5 14.39 -9.49 8.96
N GLY A 6 14.30 -10.74 9.39
CA GLY A 6 13.07 -11.53 9.51
C GLY A 6 12.32 -11.75 8.18
N LEU A 7 12.82 -12.63 7.30
CA LEU A 7 12.00 -13.10 6.19
C LEU A 7 10.77 -13.84 6.73
N VAL A 8 9.59 -13.52 6.22
CA VAL A 8 8.35 -14.22 6.54
C VAL A 8 8.11 -15.37 5.56
N ASP A 9 7.57 -16.47 6.06
CA ASP A 9 7.18 -17.58 5.19
C ASP A 9 5.88 -17.24 4.45
N PRO A 10 5.71 -17.70 3.19
CA PRO A 10 4.45 -17.60 2.48
C PRO A 10 3.34 -18.33 3.22
N ASP A 11 2.10 -17.89 3.06
CA ASP A 11 0.95 -18.64 3.59
C ASP A 11 0.87 -20.02 2.91
N PRO A 12 0.77 -21.14 3.70
CA PRO A 12 0.88 -22.48 3.14
C PRO A 12 -0.30 -22.94 2.28
N VAL A 13 -1.35 -22.14 2.19
CA VAL A 13 -2.66 -22.57 1.63
C VAL A 13 -2.97 -21.94 0.26
N GLU A 14 -2.34 -20.84 -0.11
CA GLU A 14 -2.68 -20.15 -1.37
C GLU A 14 -1.42 -19.56 -2.03
N THR A 15 -0.83 -20.31 -2.93
CA THR A 15 0.06 -19.68 -3.92
C THR A 15 -0.81 -18.74 -4.76
N PRO A 16 -0.52 -17.43 -4.81
CA PRO A 16 -1.29 -16.53 -5.66
C PRO A 16 -1.17 -17.00 -7.11
N GLY A 17 -2.25 -17.59 -7.65
CA GLY A 17 -2.32 -18.00 -9.04
C GLY A 17 -2.30 -16.80 -9.99
N ASP A 18 -2.20 -17.05 -11.29
CA ASP A 18 -2.30 -16.03 -12.34
C ASP A 18 -3.74 -15.49 -12.52
N GLU A 19 -4.71 -16.05 -11.81
CA GLU A 19 -6.09 -15.58 -11.88
C GLU A 19 -6.25 -14.24 -11.13
N TRP A 20 -6.79 -13.29 -11.86
CA TRP A 20 -7.08 -11.95 -11.39
C TRP A 20 -8.58 -11.71 -11.44
N ASP A 21 -9.22 -11.73 -10.27
CA ASP A 21 -10.64 -11.43 -10.16
C ASP A 21 -10.93 -9.95 -10.46
N GLU A 22 -12.04 -9.70 -11.15
CA GLU A 22 -12.54 -8.35 -11.41
C GLU A 22 -12.88 -7.66 -10.09
N ILE A 23 -12.43 -6.40 -9.93
CA ILE A 23 -12.68 -5.59 -8.74
C ILE A 23 -13.86 -4.67 -9.00
N ASP A 24 -14.98 -4.88 -8.29
CA ASP A 24 -16.15 -4.01 -8.35
C ASP A 24 -15.85 -2.61 -7.76
N VAL A 25 -16.08 -1.58 -8.53
CA VAL A 25 -15.91 -0.15 -8.18
C VAL A 25 -17.23 0.63 -8.22
N SER A 26 -18.36 -0.06 -8.09
CA SER A 26 -19.69 0.56 -8.04
C SER A 26 -19.88 1.47 -6.80
N ASP A 27 -21.03 2.14 -6.72
CA ASP A 27 -21.39 3.00 -5.58
C ASP A 27 -21.34 2.23 -4.26
N THR A 28 -20.66 2.82 -3.27
CA THR A 28 -20.48 2.23 -1.95
C THR A 28 -21.61 2.61 -1.00
N GLU A 29 -21.72 1.90 0.13
CA GLU A 29 -22.63 2.26 1.21
C GLU A 29 -22.36 3.67 1.75
N ALA A 30 -21.11 4.09 1.78
CA ALA A 30 -20.74 5.46 2.16
C ALA A 30 -21.35 6.52 1.24
N ASP A 31 -21.43 6.25 -0.07
CA ASP A 31 -22.12 7.15 -1.00
C ASP A 31 -23.62 7.24 -0.69
N ARG A 32 -24.25 6.16 -0.19
CA ARG A 32 -25.66 6.15 0.24
C ARG A 32 -25.85 6.94 1.53
N ILE A 33 -25.04 6.70 2.57
CA ILE A 33 -25.07 7.41 3.86
C ILE A 33 -24.89 8.93 3.64
N ALA A 34 -23.94 9.34 2.80
CA ALA A 34 -23.72 10.75 2.49
C ALA A 34 -24.92 11.43 1.82
N ARG A 35 -25.75 10.68 1.11
CA ARG A 35 -26.99 11.20 0.48
C ARG A 35 -28.19 11.25 1.44
N GLU A 36 -28.28 10.30 2.37
CA GLU A 36 -29.43 10.14 3.25
C GLU A 36 -29.40 11.02 4.51
N ARG A 37 -28.27 11.59 4.88
CA ARG A 37 -28.06 12.45 6.06
C ARG A 37 -28.70 11.91 7.33
N ASP A 38 -28.01 11.02 8.00
CA ASP A 38 -28.38 10.50 9.31
C ASP A 38 -27.90 11.44 10.44
N ARG A 39 -28.67 11.58 11.52
CA ARG A 39 -28.31 12.40 12.70
C ARG A 39 -27.02 11.94 13.36
N GLU A 40 -26.76 10.63 13.41
CA GLU A 40 -25.53 10.07 13.98
C GLU A 40 -24.33 10.40 13.10
N PHE A 41 -24.51 10.36 11.78
CA PHE A 41 -23.49 10.80 10.83
C PHE A 41 -23.19 12.29 10.97
N ASP A 42 -24.17 13.14 11.12
CA ASP A 42 -23.97 14.58 11.32
C ASP A 42 -23.18 14.86 12.61
N GLN A 43 -23.49 14.16 13.72
CA GLN A 43 -22.72 14.27 14.96
C GLN A 43 -21.28 13.75 14.83
N PHE A 44 -21.07 12.68 14.07
CA PHE A 44 -19.73 12.16 13.76
C PHE A 44 -18.94 13.17 12.93
N ARG A 45 -19.55 13.73 11.90
CA ARG A 45 -18.95 14.75 11.03
C ARG A 45 -18.52 16.00 11.82
N GLU A 46 -19.38 16.51 12.70
CA GLU A 46 -19.04 17.65 13.56
C GLU A 46 -17.83 17.34 14.45
N ARG A 47 -17.84 16.21 15.15
CA ARG A 47 -16.71 15.79 16.00
C ARG A 47 -15.40 15.67 15.23
N LEU A 48 -15.44 15.09 14.03
CA LEU A 48 -14.22 14.88 13.23
C LEU A 48 -13.70 16.22 12.67
N THR A 49 -14.58 17.08 12.17
CA THR A 49 -14.18 18.40 11.62
C THR A 49 -13.75 19.40 12.68
N ASP A 50 -14.25 19.28 13.91
CA ASP A 50 -13.86 20.13 15.04
C ASP A 50 -12.56 19.68 15.71
N ALA A 51 -12.13 18.45 15.50
CA ALA A 51 -10.85 17.96 16.03
C ALA A 51 -9.68 18.75 15.41
N ASP A 52 -8.85 19.37 16.25
CA ASP A 52 -7.73 20.23 15.81
C ASP A 52 -6.79 19.52 14.84
N GLN A 53 -6.70 18.20 14.92
CA GLN A 53 -5.88 17.34 14.06
C GLN A 53 -6.37 17.30 12.60
N PHE A 54 -7.65 17.56 12.35
CA PHE A 54 -8.27 17.52 11.02
C PHE A 54 -8.60 18.90 10.43
N LYS A 55 -8.52 19.97 11.24
CA LYS A 55 -8.80 21.37 10.79
C LYS A 55 -7.91 21.83 9.66
N VAL A 56 -6.68 21.32 9.56
CA VAL A 56 -5.69 21.77 8.57
C VAL A 56 -5.95 21.18 7.17
N GLU A 57 -6.83 20.17 7.05
CA GLU A 57 -6.96 19.38 5.82
C GLU A 57 -8.41 19.24 5.30
N GLN A 58 -9.24 20.26 5.47
CA GLN A 58 -10.63 20.28 4.97
C GLN A 58 -10.76 19.89 3.48
N SER A 59 -9.69 19.98 2.69
CA SER A 59 -9.69 19.61 1.27
C SER A 59 -9.67 18.09 1.02
N VAL A 60 -9.44 17.26 2.05
CA VAL A 60 -9.37 15.78 1.96
C VAL A 60 -10.72 15.15 2.27
N PHE A 61 -11.50 15.78 3.13
CA PHE A 61 -12.74 15.22 3.68
C PHE A 61 -13.97 15.85 3.04
N ASP A 62 -14.37 15.34 1.86
CA ASP A 62 -15.74 15.58 1.38
C ASP A 62 -16.76 14.75 2.19
N ASP A 63 -18.05 15.09 2.12
CA ASP A 63 -19.12 14.42 2.88
C ASP A 63 -19.12 12.89 2.65
N ALA A 64 -18.80 12.45 1.45
CA ALA A 64 -18.74 11.03 1.12
C ALA A 64 -17.50 10.33 1.70
N THR A 65 -16.37 11.03 1.84
CA THR A 65 -15.19 10.52 2.58
C THR A 65 -15.50 10.41 4.07
N LEU A 66 -16.17 11.42 4.65
CA LEU A 66 -16.62 11.37 6.05
C LEU A 66 -17.59 10.21 6.29
N ALA A 67 -18.52 9.96 5.34
CA ALA A 67 -19.42 8.82 5.40
C ALA A 67 -18.67 7.48 5.30
N ALA A 68 -17.60 7.40 4.50
CA ALA A 68 -16.73 6.22 4.46
C ALA A 68 -16.05 5.95 5.81
N LEU A 69 -15.50 6.99 6.44
CA LEU A 69 -14.89 6.88 7.77
C LEU A 69 -15.93 6.48 8.82
N TYR A 70 -17.14 7.06 8.78
CA TYR A 70 -18.23 6.70 9.67
C TYR A 70 -18.64 5.22 9.51
N LYS A 71 -18.75 4.74 8.26
CA LYS A 71 -19.04 3.34 7.97
C LYS A 71 -17.97 2.40 8.56
N LEU A 72 -16.69 2.75 8.42
CA LEU A 72 -15.58 1.97 8.99
C LEU A 72 -15.64 1.91 10.53
N VAL A 73 -16.14 2.98 11.18
CA VAL A 73 -16.38 2.98 12.63
C VAL A 73 -17.59 2.09 12.98
N GLN A 74 -18.69 2.18 12.24
CA GLN A 74 -19.87 1.33 12.48
C GLN A 74 -19.55 -0.16 12.29
N ASP A 75 -18.70 -0.49 11.32
CA ASP A 75 -18.26 -1.88 11.06
C ASP A 75 -17.22 -2.38 12.07
N GLY A 76 -16.77 -1.53 13.01
CA GLY A 76 -15.82 -1.89 14.05
C GLY A 76 -14.37 -2.02 13.58
N HIS A 77 -14.03 -1.48 12.42
CA HIS A 77 -12.65 -1.48 11.93
C HIS A 77 -11.79 -0.36 12.54
N VAL A 78 -12.44 0.71 13.00
CA VAL A 78 -11.84 1.88 13.64
C VAL A 78 -12.70 2.29 14.83
N GLU A 79 -12.09 2.53 15.99
CA GLU A 79 -12.77 3.03 17.18
C GLU A 79 -12.56 4.53 17.39
N ALA A 80 -11.33 5.01 17.11
CA ALA A 80 -10.98 6.42 17.25
C ALA A 80 -9.91 6.83 16.24
N PHE A 81 -9.95 8.08 15.79
CA PHE A 81 -8.94 8.65 14.91
C PHE A 81 -7.91 9.44 15.71
N GLY A 82 -6.63 9.25 15.35
CA GLY A 82 -5.48 9.97 15.88
C GLY A 82 -4.92 10.99 14.89
N GLY A 83 -3.69 11.46 15.13
CA GLY A 83 -3.01 12.44 14.30
C GLY A 83 -2.52 11.91 12.95
N PRO A 84 -2.11 12.82 12.04
CA PRO A 84 -1.54 12.45 10.76
C PRO A 84 -0.16 11.82 10.94
N LEU A 85 0.06 10.67 10.31
CA LEU A 85 1.34 9.98 10.20
C LEU A 85 2.14 10.48 8.99
N SER A 86 1.42 10.80 7.90
CA SER A 86 2.01 11.30 6.68
C SER A 86 0.97 12.08 5.88
N THR A 87 1.41 13.18 5.28
CA THR A 87 0.60 13.98 4.36
C THR A 87 1.24 13.97 2.99
N GLY A 88 0.46 13.64 1.96
CA GLY A 88 0.94 13.52 0.58
C GLY A 88 0.01 14.20 -0.42
N LYS A 89 0.47 14.28 -1.66
CA LYS A 89 -0.31 14.86 -2.76
C LYS A 89 -1.50 14.01 -3.15
N GLU A 90 -1.40 12.70 -3.00
CA GLU A 90 -2.39 11.71 -3.43
C GLU A 90 -3.25 11.22 -2.27
N ALA A 91 -2.64 11.03 -1.10
CA ALA A 91 -3.30 10.51 0.08
C ALA A 91 -2.65 11.05 1.36
N ASN A 92 -3.43 11.05 2.43
CA ASN A 92 -2.94 11.23 3.78
C ASN A 92 -3.12 9.95 4.56
N VAL A 93 -2.19 9.69 5.49
CA VAL A 93 -2.24 8.53 6.39
C VAL A 93 -2.38 9.03 7.82
N TYR A 94 -3.38 8.53 8.52
CA TYR A 94 -3.67 8.85 9.91
C TYR A 94 -3.44 7.63 10.80
N LEU A 95 -2.96 7.87 12.01
CA LEU A 95 -3.03 6.87 13.06
C LEU A 95 -4.50 6.73 13.49
N ALA A 96 -4.91 5.54 13.82
CA ALA A 96 -6.22 5.30 14.42
C ALA A 96 -6.14 4.13 15.41
N LEU A 97 -7.12 4.07 16.30
CA LEU A 97 -7.34 2.94 17.19
C LEU A 97 -8.34 2.00 16.50
N GLY A 98 -7.93 0.77 16.32
CA GLY A 98 -8.78 -0.32 15.86
C GLY A 98 -9.32 -1.14 17.03
N PRO A 99 -9.98 -2.28 16.74
CA PRO A 99 -10.51 -3.17 17.78
C PRO A 99 -9.38 -3.69 18.70
N ASP A 100 -9.75 -4.02 19.93
CA ASP A 100 -8.83 -4.54 20.95
C ASP A 100 -7.62 -3.62 21.24
N GLU A 101 -7.84 -2.31 21.20
CA GLU A 101 -6.81 -1.28 21.41
C GLU A 101 -5.62 -1.38 20.43
N THR A 102 -5.79 -2.04 19.28
CA THR A 102 -4.73 -2.17 18.29
C THR A 102 -4.56 -0.87 17.49
N SER A 103 -3.32 -0.47 17.25
CA SER A 103 -3.05 0.66 16.36
C SER A 103 -3.21 0.25 14.90
N VAL A 104 -3.92 1.07 14.13
CA VAL A 104 -4.12 0.90 12.68
C VAL A 104 -3.75 2.17 11.92
N ALA A 105 -3.39 2.04 10.66
CA ALA A 105 -3.17 3.15 9.76
C ALA A 105 -4.37 3.31 8.82
N VAL A 106 -4.90 4.53 8.74
CA VAL A 106 -6.02 4.89 7.86
C VAL A 106 -5.50 5.79 6.75
N LYS A 107 -5.41 5.24 5.55
CA LYS A 107 -4.95 5.95 4.34
C LYS A 107 -6.16 6.47 3.59
N VAL A 108 -6.28 7.80 3.49
CA VAL A 108 -7.39 8.50 2.83
C VAL A 108 -6.90 9.13 1.55
N TYR A 109 -7.38 8.64 0.41
CA TYR A 109 -7.04 9.15 -0.91
C TYR A 109 -7.87 10.38 -1.27
N ARG A 110 -7.23 11.37 -1.90
CA ARG A 110 -7.88 12.60 -2.36
C ARG A 110 -8.63 12.36 -3.66
N ILE A 111 -9.95 12.51 -3.66
CA ILE A 111 -10.78 12.39 -4.88
C ILE A 111 -10.42 13.47 -5.92
N ASN A 112 -9.91 14.62 -5.47
CA ASN A 112 -9.52 15.74 -6.31
C ASN A 112 -7.98 15.87 -6.49
N ALA A 113 -7.23 14.77 -6.29
CA ALA A 113 -5.77 14.79 -6.51
C ALA A 113 -5.42 15.19 -7.95
N SER A 114 -4.27 15.82 -8.12
CA SER A 114 -3.79 16.30 -9.43
C SER A 114 -3.26 15.19 -10.35
N ASN A 115 -2.99 13.99 -9.80
CA ASN A 115 -2.24 12.93 -10.46
C ASN A 115 -3.10 11.84 -11.14
N PHE A 116 -4.35 12.14 -11.51
CA PHE A 116 -5.25 11.15 -12.17
C PHE A 116 -4.67 10.50 -13.42
N ARG A 117 -3.91 11.25 -14.23
CA ARG A 117 -3.29 10.68 -15.43
C ARG A 117 -2.31 9.58 -15.06
N GLN A 118 -1.51 9.83 -14.03
CA GLN A 118 -0.53 8.88 -13.53
C GLN A 118 -1.21 7.65 -12.92
N MET A 119 -2.21 7.84 -12.04
CA MET A 119 -2.99 6.73 -11.48
C MET A 119 -3.63 5.87 -12.60
N ARG A 120 -4.15 6.53 -13.64
CA ARG A 120 -4.77 5.83 -14.77
C ARG A 120 -3.77 4.97 -15.54
N GLU A 121 -2.53 5.44 -15.75
CA GLU A 121 -1.48 4.66 -16.42
C GLU A 121 -1.18 3.33 -15.72
N TYR A 122 -1.27 3.28 -14.40
CA TYR A 122 -1.08 2.05 -13.61
C TYR A 122 -2.34 1.17 -13.55
N LEU A 123 -3.50 1.66 -13.93
CA LEU A 123 -4.75 0.91 -14.01
C LEU A 123 -5.02 0.40 -15.43
N GLU A 124 -4.55 1.13 -16.46
CA GLU A 124 -4.70 0.75 -17.86
C GLU A 124 -3.86 -0.50 -18.16
N GLY A 125 -4.52 -1.55 -18.64
CA GLY A 125 -3.90 -2.84 -18.93
C GLY A 125 -3.84 -3.79 -17.73
N ASP A 126 -4.39 -3.41 -16.59
CA ASP A 126 -4.62 -4.32 -15.47
C ASP A 126 -5.98 -5.02 -15.69
N PRO A 127 -6.00 -6.36 -15.84
CA PRO A 127 -7.22 -7.10 -16.16
C PRO A 127 -8.31 -6.97 -15.09
N ARG A 128 -7.94 -6.63 -13.85
CA ARG A 128 -8.89 -6.41 -12.75
C ARG A 128 -9.79 -5.20 -12.95
N PHE A 129 -9.43 -4.28 -13.85
CA PHE A 129 -10.11 -2.99 -14.05
C PHE A 129 -10.55 -2.80 -15.52
N GLU A 130 -10.82 -3.89 -16.23
CA GLU A 130 -11.42 -3.83 -17.56
C GLU A 130 -12.79 -3.13 -17.49
N GLY A 131 -13.00 -2.13 -18.37
CA GLY A 131 -14.24 -1.36 -18.37
C GLY A 131 -14.32 -0.23 -17.33
N LEU A 132 -13.24 0.06 -16.60
CA LEU A 132 -13.22 1.18 -15.65
C LEU A 132 -13.62 2.50 -16.30
N GLY A 133 -14.60 3.19 -15.71
CA GLY A 133 -15.08 4.49 -16.15
C GLY A 133 -14.00 5.58 -16.08
N GLY A 134 -14.15 6.60 -16.93
CA GLY A 134 -13.21 7.73 -16.99
C GLY A 134 -13.39 8.79 -15.89
N LYS A 135 -14.34 8.60 -14.96
CA LYS A 135 -14.58 9.56 -13.88
C LYS A 135 -13.47 9.50 -12.83
N LYS A 136 -13.06 10.66 -12.33
CA LYS A 136 -12.02 10.77 -11.30
C LYS A 136 -12.32 9.93 -10.06
N LYS A 137 -13.57 9.91 -9.62
CA LYS A 137 -14.03 9.09 -8.49
C LYS A 137 -13.71 7.62 -8.76
N ASP A 138 -14.14 7.06 -9.89
CA ASP A 138 -13.99 5.64 -10.22
C ASP A 138 -12.51 5.23 -10.23
N ILE A 139 -11.64 6.08 -10.77
CA ILE A 139 -10.17 5.87 -10.78
C ILE A 139 -9.62 5.79 -9.36
N VAL A 140 -10.01 6.70 -8.46
CA VAL A 140 -9.53 6.68 -7.07
C VAL A 140 -10.07 5.46 -6.31
N LEU A 141 -11.34 5.09 -6.51
CA LEU A 141 -11.91 3.91 -5.89
C LEU A 141 -11.21 2.62 -6.35
N ALA A 142 -10.95 2.51 -7.66
CA ALA A 142 -10.17 1.42 -8.23
C ALA A 142 -8.75 1.36 -7.64
N TRP A 143 -8.12 2.53 -7.50
CA TRP A 143 -6.78 2.63 -6.91
C TRP A 143 -6.69 2.11 -5.48
N VAL A 144 -7.65 2.48 -4.62
CA VAL A 144 -7.71 1.99 -3.22
C VAL A 144 -7.86 0.48 -3.17
N LYS A 145 -8.79 -0.06 -3.96
CA LYS A 145 -9.03 -1.52 -4.03
C LYS A 145 -7.83 -2.26 -4.62
N LYS A 146 -7.16 -1.67 -5.63
CA LYS A 146 -5.92 -2.20 -6.19
C LYS A 146 -4.82 -2.29 -5.14
N GLU A 147 -4.60 -1.22 -4.35
CA GLU A 147 -3.58 -1.24 -3.30
C GLU A 147 -3.87 -2.31 -2.25
N ALA A 148 -5.12 -2.41 -1.78
CA ALA A 148 -5.52 -3.43 -0.81
C ALA A 148 -5.30 -4.85 -1.34
N ALA A 149 -5.70 -5.12 -2.59
CA ALA A 149 -5.50 -6.41 -3.23
C ALA A 149 -4.01 -6.74 -3.44
N ASN A 150 -3.19 -5.75 -3.82
CA ASN A 150 -1.75 -5.92 -3.98
C ASN A 150 -1.07 -6.22 -2.65
N LEU A 151 -1.45 -5.51 -1.56
CA LEU A 151 -0.95 -5.78 -0.21
C LEU A 151 -1.29 -7.21 0.25
N ASP A 152 -2.52 -7.65 0.04
CA ASP A 152 -2.93 -9.01 0.42
C ASP A 152 -2.17 -10.07 -0.38
N ARG A 153 -2.02 -9.87 -1.71
CA ARG A 153 -1.26 -10.77 -2.57
C ARG A 153 0.22 -10.84 -2.20
N ALA A 154 0.86 -9.68 -1.94
CA ALA A 154 2.24 -9.61 -1.49
C ALA A 154 2.44 -10.34 -0.14
N ARG A 155 1.51 -10.15 0.81
CA ARG A 155 1.53 -10.82 2.10
C ARG A 155 1.44 -12.34 1.95
N LYS A 156 0.52 -12.84 1.14
CA LYS A 156 0.36 -14.27 0.82
C LYS A 156 1.63 -14.86 0.19
N ALA A 157 2.34 -14.08 -0.60
CA ALA A 157 3.64 -14.47 -1.17
C ALA A 157 4.82 -14.42 -0.16
N GLY A 158 4.55 -14.10 1.12
CA GLY A 158 5.59 -14.02 2.14
C GLY A 158 6.44 -12.75 2.08
N VAL A 159 5.95 -11.69 1.45
CA VAL A 159 6.55 -10.36 1.54
C VAL A 159 5.99 -9.64 2.75
N ARG A 160 6.85 -9.13 3.64
CA ARG A 160 6.39 -8.36 4.78
C ARG A 160 5.89 -6.98 4.31
N VAL A 161 4.60 -6.81 4.33
CA VAL A 161 3.87 -5.59 3.98
C VAL A 161 2.82 -5.32 5.06
N PRO A 162 2.29 -4.09 5.18
CA PRO A 162 1.14 -3.82 6.05
C PRO A 162 -0.05 -4.70 5.67
N ARG A 163 -0.64 -5.41 6.63
CA ARG A 163 -1.83 -6.22 6.39
C ARG A 163 -3.03 -5.30 6.10
N PRO A 164 -3.69 -5.41 4.93
CA PRO A 164 -4.93 -4.70 4.69
C PRO A 164 -6.03 -5.24 5.61
N ILE A 165 -6.85 -4.35 6.16
CA ILE A 165 -7.91 -4.69 7.12
C ILE A 165 -9.28 -4.46 6.50
N ALA A 166 -9.51 -3.26 5.97
CA ALA A 166 -10.78 -2.90 5.34
C ALA A 166 -10.58 -1.81 4.29
N THR A 167 -11.49 -1.76 3.33
CA THR A 167 -11.60 -0.64 2.38
C THR A 167 -13.03 -0.14 2.35
N GLU A 168 -13.20 1.18 2.38
CA GLU A 168 -14.49 1.80 2.11
C GLU A 168 -14.24 3.04 1.25
N ARG A 169 -14.84 3.07 0.08
CA ARG A 169 -14.72 4.16 -0.89
C ARG A 169 -13.25 4.51 -1.19
N ASN A 170 -12.79 5.71 -0.82
CA ASN A 170 -11.41 6.20 -1.00
C ASN A 170 -10.54 6.02 0.25
N VAL A 171 -10.94 5.13 1.15
CA VAL A 171 -10.23 4.87 2.42
C VAL A 171 -9.75 3.42 2.47
N LEU A 172 -8.49 3.23 2.87
CA LEU A 172 -7.89 1.94 3.18
C LEU A 172 -7.46 1.93 4.65
N VAL A 173 -7.97 0.97 5.41
CA VAL A 173 -7.51 0.65 6.77
C VAL A 173 -6.53 -0.51 6.67
N MET A 174 -5.36 -0.37 7.29
CA MET A 174 -4.31 -1.37 7.25
C MET A 174 -3.52 -1.39 8.56
N GLU A 175 -2.69 -2.40 8.74
CA GLU A 175 -1.76 -2.51 9.85
C GLU A 175 -0.90 -1.24 9.97
N TYR A 176 -0.79 -0.74 11.19
CA TYR A 176 0.14 0.33 11.51
C TYR A 176 1.56 -0.22 11.69
N ILE A 177 2.51 0.33 10.97
CA ILE A 177 3.94 -0.01 11.09
C ILE A 177 4.64 1.13 11.82
N GLY A 178 4.85 0.93 13.11
CA GLY A 178 5.43 1.95 13.98
C GLY A 178 5.34 1.57 15.45
N THR A 179 5.87 2.44 16.30
CA THR A 179 5.85 2.28 17.76
C THR A 179 5.26 3.54 18.38
N ASP A 180 4.36 3.37 19.33
CA ASP A 180 3.60 4.45 19.94
C ASP A 180 2.88 5.29 18.85
N GLU A 181 3.07 6.59 18.81
CA GLU A 181 2.47 7.48 17.81
C GLU A 181 3.44 7.82 16.65
N LYS A 182 4.58 7.10 16.55
CA LYS A 182 5.61 7.37 15.55
C LYS A 182 5.69 6.24 14.53
N ARG A 183 5.53 6.59 13.24
CA ARG A 183 5.76 5.64 12.16
C ARG A 183 7.17 5.05 12.23
N ALA A 184 7.34 3.82 11.80
CA ALA A 184 8.65 3.23 11.60
C ALA A 184 9.50 4.10 10.64
N PRO A 185 10.82 4.22 10.88
CA PRO A 185 11.71 4.95 10.01
C PRO A 185 11.85 4.24 8.65
N ARG A 186 11.97 5.02 7.59
CA ARG A 186 12.28 4.50 6.26
C ARG A 186 13.73 4.03 6.19
N LEU A 187 13.99 3.08 5.30
CA LEU A 187 15.34 2.55 5.09
C LEU A 187 16.37 3.67 4.76
N GLY A 188 15.95 4.69 4.03
CA GLY A 188 16.77 5.87 3.75
C GLY A 188 16.99 6.82 4.93
N GLU A 189 16.29 6.63 6.05
CA GLU A 189 16.37 7.47 7.26
C GLU A 189 17.22 6.82 8.39
N VAL A 190 17.65 5.58 8.21
CA VAL A 190 18.40 4.81 9.20
C VAL A 190 19.80 4.46 8.71
N HIS A 191 20.71 4.24 9.66
CA HIS A 191 21.98 3.58 9.36
C HIS A 191 21.75 2.07 9.33
N VAL A 192 22.06 1.43 8.20
CA VAL A 192 21.94 -0.01 8.03
C VAL A 192 23.24 -0.66 8.45
N GLU A 193 23.23 -1.42 9.56
CA GLU A 193 24.43 -2.05 10.10
C GLU A 193 24.99 -3.14 9.17
N ASN A 194 24.09 -3.92 8.54
CA ASN A 194 24.44 -5.01 7.63
C ASN A 194 23.76 -4.83 6.28
N PRO A 195 24.28 -3.94 5.41
CA PRO A 195 23.65 -3.61 4.14
C PRO A 195 23.59 -4.80 3.17
N GLU A 196 24.51 -5.75 3.24
CA GLU A 196 24.49 -6.97 2.44
C GLU A 196 23.26 -7.83 2.79
N THR A 197 23.03 -8.08 4.09
CA THR A 197 21.85 -8.85 4.55
C THR A 197 20.54 -8.12 4.22
N ALA A 198 20.50 -6.80 4.39
CA ALA A 198 19.35 -6.01 4.01
C ALA A 198 19.05 -6.09 2.50
N HIS A 199 20.10 -6.03 1.67
CA HIS A 199 20.00 -6.20 0.23
C HIS A 199 19.47 -7.59 -0.15
N GLU A 200 19.98 -8.66 0.48
CA GLU A 200 19.48 -10.02 0.27
C GLU A 200 17.99 -10.14 0.57
N VAL A 201 17.53 -9.55 1.68
CA VAL A 201 16.09 -9.55 2.04
C VAL A 201 15.26 -8.78 1.02
N VAL A 202 15.69 -7.59 0.60
CA VAL A 202 14.96 -6.80 -0.42
C VAL A 202 14.92 -7.54 -1.75
N ARG A 203 16.03 -8.13 -2.17
CA ARG A 203 16.12 -8.94 -3.40
C ARG A 203 15.16 -10.12 -3.36
N GLU A 204 15.07 -10.81 -2.21
CA GLU A 204 14.15 -11.92 -2.00
C GLU A 204 12.69 -11.43 -2.03
N TYR A 205 12.37 -10.30 -1.43
CA TYR A 205 11.02 -9.72 -1.51
C TYR A 205 10.63 -9.34 -2.93
N MET A 206 11.56 -8.77 -3.71
CA MET A 206 11.33 -8.49 -5.13
C MET A 206 11.05 -9.77 -5.92
N ARG A 207 11.80 -10.85 -5.64
CA ARG A 207 11.57 -12.16 -6.27
C ARG A 207 10.20 -12.71 -5.93
N ARG A 208 9.80 -12.70 -4.67
CA ARG A 208 8.48 -13.16 -4.22
C ARG A 208 7.34 -12.34 -4.81
N LEU A 209 7.50 -11.03 -4.95
CA LEU A 209 6.54 -10.18 -5.66
C LEU A 209 6.42 -10.61 -7.12
N TYR A 210 7.55 -10.79 -7.80
CA TYR A 210 7.56 -11.19 -9.21
C TYR A 210 6.94 -12.57 -9.43
N ASP A 211 7.27 -13.55 -8.60
CA ASP A 211 6.70 -14.89 -8.64
C ASP A 211 5.19 -14.89 -8.31
N ALA A 212 4.73 -13.93 -7.50
CA ALA A 212 3.32 -13.67 -7.26
C ALA A 212 2.64 -12.88 -8.37
N GLY A 213 3.31 -12.62 -9.49
CA GLY A 213 2.77 -11.87 -10.61
C GLY A 213 2.71 -10.36 -10.38
N LEU A 214 3.45 -9.80 -9.40
CA LEU A 214 3.47 -8.38 -9.07
C LEU A 214 4.84 -7.74 -9.30
N ILE A 215 4.83 -6.46 -9.68
CA ILE A 215 5.98 -5.56 -9.71
C ILE A 215 5.60 -4.35 -8.87
N HIS A 216 6.46 -3.92 -7.93
CA HIS A 216 6.15 -2.79 -7.05
C HIS A 216 5.94 -1.48 -7.83
N GLY A 217 6.77 -1.23 -8.83
CA GLY A 217 6.64 -0.11 -9.74
C GLY A 217 7.12 1.24 -9.19
N ASP A 218 7.54 1.30 -7.93
CA ASP A 218 8.14 2.49 -7.27
C ASP A 218 8.98 2.08 -6.07
N LEU A 219 9.62 0.90 -6.12
CA LEU A 219 10.43 0.42 -5.00
C LEU A 219 11.69 1.28 -4.86
N SER A 220 11.91 1.75 -3.63
CA SER A 220 13.06 2.56 -3.25
C SER A 220 13.26 2.52 -1.74
N GLU A 221 14.37 3.08 -1.24
CA GLU A 221 14.63 3.26 0.19
C GLU A 221 13.55 4.06 0.94
N TYR A 222 12.66 4.74 0.22
CA TYR A 222 11.55 5.50 0.81
C TYR A 222 10.28 4.68 0.97
N ASN A 223 10.16 3.56 0.26
CA ASN A 223 9.03 2.63 0.30
C ASN A 223 9.38 1.31 1.01
N ILE A 224 10.47 1.33 1.79
CA ILE A 224 10.85 0.26 2.72
C ILE A 224 11.04 0.92 4.09
N VAL A 225 10.43 0.35 5.14
CA VAL A 225 10.61 0.80 6.52
C VAL A 225 11.26 -0.30 7.35
N PHE A 226 11.96 0.09 8.42
CA PHE A 226 12.58 -0.84 9.37
C PHE A 226 11.78 -0.84 10.67
N HIS A 227 11.24 -2.00 11.04
CA HIS A 227 10.40 -2.16 12.22
C HIS A 227 10.63 -3.51 12.88
N GLU A 228 10.92 -3.51 14.18
CA GLU A 228 11.08 -4.72 15.00
C GLU A 228 12.04 -5.76 14.39
N GLY A 229 13.18 -5.31 13.87
CA GLY A 229 14.17 -6.20 13.24
C GLY A 229 13.77 -6.70 11.84
N GLN A 230 12.74 -6.15 11.22
CA GLN A 230 12.27 -6.54 9.90
C GLN A 230 12.27 -5.37 8.92
N LEU A 231 12.49 -5.67 7.66
CA LEU A 231 12.20 -4.76 6.55
C LEU A 231 10.75 -4.97 6.13
N VAL A 232 10.00 -3.88 6.02
CA VAL A 232 8.59 -3.89 5.62
C VAL A 232 8.44 -3.05 4.37
N VAL A 233 7.97 -3.63 3.28
CA VAL A 233 7.66 -2.91 2.04
C VAL A 233 6.30 -2.23 2.18
N ILE A 234 6.21 -0.96 1.85
CA ILE A 234 4.98 -0.15 1.97
C ILE A 234 4.60 0.47 0.62
N ASP A 235 3.36 0.94 0.53
CA ASP A 235 2.84 1.70 -0.62
C ASP A 235 2.81 0.92 -1.94
N LEU A 236 1.97 -0.12 -2.00
CA LEU A 236 1.75 -0.93 -3.20
C LEU A 236 0.68 -0.36 -4.15
N GLY A 237 0.33 0.93 -4.00
CA GLY A 237 -0.63 1.59 -4.89
C GLY A 237 -0.16 1.62 -6.35
N GLN A 238 1.14 1.83 -6.59
CA GLN A 238 1.75 1.81 -7.92
C GLN A 238 2.07 0.40 -8.43
N ALA A 239 1.99 -0.63 -7.59
CA ALA A 239 2.31 -1.98 -8.00
C ALA A 239 1.39 -2.46 -9.13
N VAL A 240 1.98 -3.06 -10.15
CA VAL A 240 1.29 -3.57 -11.34
C VAL A 240 1.46 -5.08 -11.50
N THR A 241 0.61 -5.68 -12.30
CA THR A 241 0.80 -7.09 -12.68
C THR A 241 1.99 -7.24 -13.65
N VAL A 242 2.61 -8.41 -13.69
CA VAL A 242 3.68 -8.73 -14.66
C VAL A 242 3.17 -8.64 -16.11
N HIS A 243 1.86 -8.71 -16.33
CA HIS A 243 1.21 -8.59 -17.65
C HIS A 243 0.91 -7.14 -18.07
N HIS A 244 1.16 -6.17 -17.17
CA HIS A 244 0.96 -4.77 -17.49
C HIS A 244 1.85 -4.33 -18.67
N PRO A 245 1.36 -3.51 -19.64
CA PRO A 245 2.15 -3.11 -20.83
C PRO A 245 3.52 -2.51 -20.50
N ASN A 246 3.65 -1.80 -19.37
CA ASN A 246 4.89 -1.16 -18.92
C ASN A 246 5.60 -1.95 -17.81
N SER A 247 5.21 -3.20 -17.55
CA SER A 247 5.74 -4.02 -16.45
C SER A 247 7.27 -4.10 -16.49
N ARG A 248 7.85 -4.33 -17.63
CA ARG A 248 9.31 -4.41 -17.80
C ARG A 248 10.02 -3.12 -17.39
N ALA A 249 9.55 -1.97 -17.87
CA ALA A 249 10.14 -0.68 -17.54
C ALA A 249 10.02 -0.34 -16.03
N PHE A 250 8.92 -0.74 -15.38
CA PHE A 250 8.76 -0.59 -13.94
C PHE A 250 9.70 -1.49 -13.15
N LEU A 251 9.88 -2.75 -13.57
CA LEU A 251 10.81 -3.67 -12.95
C LEU A 251 12.27 -3.19 -13.07
N GLU A 252 12.69 -2.73 -14.25
CA GLU A 252 14.01 -2.15 -14.48
C GLU A 252 14.26 -0.93 -13.57
N ARG A 253 13.26 -0.05 -13.43
CA ARG A 253 13.32 1.10 -12.52
C ARG A 253 13.47 0.67 -11.06
N ASP A 254 12.72 -0.32 -10.61
CA ASP A 254 12.83 -0.85 -9.25
C ASP A 254 14.23 -1.45 -9.01
N CYS A 255 14.75 -2.25 -9.95
CA CYS A 255 16.11 -2.79 -9.89
C CYS A 255 17.18 -1.69 -9.81
N ALA A 256 17.07 -0.66 -10.67
CA ALA A 256 18.00 0.47 -10.67
C ALA A 256 17.98 1.26 -9.34
N ASN A 257 16.80 1.49 -8.76
CA ASN A 257 16.66 2.18 -7.48
C ASN A 257 17.30 1.39 -6.34
N VAL A 258 16.99 0.10 -6.25
CA VAL A 258 17.52 -0.80 -5.21
C VAL A 258 19.03 -0.94 -5.34
N SER A 259 19.56 -1.23 -6.53
CA SER A 259 21.00 -1.34 -6.77
C SER A 259 21.73 -0.04 -6.47
N ARG A 260 21.18 1.09 -6.86
CA ARG A 260 21.76 2.41 -6.57
C ARG A 260 21.81 2.70 -5.07
N TYR A 261 20.75 2.38 -4.32
CA TYR A 261 20.74 2.59 -2.87
C TYR A 261 21.79 1.73 -2.18
N PHE A 262 21.78 0.41 -2.40
CA PHE A 262 22.69 -0.51 -1.75
C PHE A 262 24.15 -0.36 -2.23
N GLY A 263 24.37 0.00 -3.49
CA GLY A 263 25.71 0.36 -3.99
C GLY A 263 26.32 1.54 -3.23
N ARG A 264 25.51 2.56 -2.87
CA ARG A 264 25.97 3.67 -2.00
C ARG A 264 26.28 3.22 -0.56
N GLN A 265 25.72 2.10 -0.11
CA GLN A 265 26.02 1.48 1.18
C GLN A 265 27.22 0.53 1.13
N GLY A 266 27.86 0.37 -0.03
CA GLY A 266 29.05 -0.47 -0.21
C GLY A 266 28.76 -1.90 -0.65
N VAL A 267 27.51 -2.25 -0.91
CA VAL A 267 27.13 -3.58 -1.41
C VAL A 267 27.53 -3.68 -2.89
N ASP A 268 28.19 -4.80 -3.26
CA ASP A 268 28.46 -5.13 -4.67
C ASP A 268 27.14 -5.60 -5.31
N THR A 269 26.50 -4.71 -6.05
CA THR A 269 25.19 -4.93 -6.67
C THR A 269 25.11 -4.25 -8.03
N ASP A 270 24.42 -4.91 -8.97
CA ASP A 270 24.23 -4.48 -10.35
C ASP A 270 22.77 -4.65 -10.75
N GLU A 271 22.22 -3.65 -11.47
CA GLU A 271 20.80 -3.64 -11.85
C GLU A 271 20.44 -4.75 -12.85
N ASP A 272 21.34 -5.07 -13.80
CA ASP A 272 21.10 -6.11 -14.79
C ASP A 272 21.18 -7.50 -14.15
N ALA A 273 22.13 -7.70 -13.23
CA ALA A 273 22.24 -8.94 -12.45
C ALA A 273 21.01 -9.16 -11.55
N LEU A 274 20.51 -8.10 -10.91
CA LEU A 274 19.29 -8.15 -10.11
C LEU A 274 18.07 -8.47 -11.00
N LEU A 275 17.93 -7.79 -12.13
CA LEU A 275 16.86 -8.02 -13.08
C LEU A 275 16.86 -9.46 -13.62
N LYS A 276 18.03 -9.97 -13.96
CA LYS A 276 18.22 -11.36 -14.39
C LYS A 276 17.78 -12.34 -13.30
N TYR A 277 18.23 -12.14 -12.06
CA TYR A 277 17.83 -12.96 -10.91
C TYR A 277 16.30 -13.00 -10.74
N LEU A 278 15.60 -11.88 -10.95
CA LEU A 278 14.14 -11.81 -10.79
C LEU A 278 13.38 -12.51 -11.93
N THR A 279 13.94 -12.54 -13.14
CA THR A 279 13.24 -13.02 -14.35
C THR A 279 13.66 -14.43 -14.77
N GLU A 280 14.70 -15.01 -14.19
CA GLU A 280 15.08 -16.42 -14.44
C GLU A 280 14.10 -17.36 -13.75
N ASP A 281 13.60 -18.37 -14.48
CA ASP A 281 12.71 -19.40 -13.92
C ASP A 281 13.40 -20.15 -12.78
N SER A 282 12.68 -20.36 -11.68
CA SER A 282 13.15 -21.09 -10.49
C SER A 282 13.39 -22.60 -10.75
N THR A 283 13.36 -23.06 -11.99
CA THR A 283 13.37 -24.48 -12.38
C THR A 283 14.76 -25.13 -12.38
N ASP A 284 15.85 -24.39 -12.08
CA ASP A 284 17.22 -24.94 -12.10
C ASP A 284 17.81 -25.26 -10.70
N SER A 285 16.98 -25.42 -9.66
CA SER A 285 17.41 -25.81 -8.32
C SER A 285 16.63 -27.02 -7.81
N ALA A 286 16.80 -28.18 -8.45
CA ALA A 286 16.36 -29.47 -7.95
C ALA A 286 17.55 -30.46 -7.90
#